data_bb97d00e69ffc76db212681da478447f
#
_entry.id   bb97d00e69ffc76db212681da478447f
#
_cell.length_a   1.000
_cell.length_b   1.000
_cell.length_c   1.000
_cell.angle_alpha   90.00
_cell.angle_beta   90.00
_cell.angle_gamma   90.00
#
_symmetry.space_group_name_H-M   'P 1'
#
loop_
_entity.id
_entity.type
_entity.pdbx_description
1 polymer ?
#
loop_
_entity_poly.entity_id
_entity_poly.type
_entity_poly.pdbx_seq_one_letter_code
_entity_poly.pdbx_strand_id
1 'polypeptide(L)'
;TVSLTLPYLGQERFGVWMTITSLGAALTFLDLGIGNALTNRIAHSFACGKNLKMSRQISGGLTLLAGLSFVITAICYITSGMIDWQLVIKGINENVYAELQHSIKVFVIIFGLGIYSNGVQKVYMGIQKAYISNIVNAIFILLSIITLVISSKLHAGLPVLIVSTLGIQYISGIYLTINLIIKRLIKFTKVNIHAKREAPYLILNGFFFFILQLGTLATWSGDNFIISITLGVTYVAVFSITQRLFQISTVPLTIYNIPLWAAYADAHARNDTQFIKKTLRTSLKIVGISSFLLAFILVVFGSEVVNIWTEGKIQVPRTFIIAYALWSVIDAFSNTFASFLNGLNIVKQQMLAVVTLILIAIPAKYIIVSHFGLTVMLYCFIFI
;
A
#
# COMPACT_ATOMS: atom_id res chain seq x y z
N THR A 1 -13.95 -3.12 14.12
CA THR A 1 -14.71 -3.93 13.14
C THR A 1 -14.94 -5.35 13.64
N VAL A 2 -13.90 -6.08 14.10
CA VAL A 2 -14.00 -7.49 14.57
C VAL A 2 -15.09 -7.67 15.63
N SER A 3 -15.11 -6.84 16.65
CA SER A 3 -16.08 -6.89 17.74
C SER A 3 -17.54 -6.65 17.31
N LEU A 4 -17.76 -6.03 16.15
CA LEU A 4 -19.08 -5.75 15.59
C LEU A 4 -19.55 -6.85 14.64
N THR A 5 -18.64 -7.45 13.88
CA THR A 5 -19.02 -8.37 12.80
C THR A 5 -18.95 -9.84 13.21
N LEU A 6 -17.98 -10.23 14.02
CA LEU A 6 -17.82 -11.63 14.45
C LEU A 6 -19.06 -12.22 15.17
N PRO A 7 -19.76 -11.48 16.08
CA PRO A 7 -20.90 -12.04 16.82
C PRO A 7 -22.08 -12.46 15.93
N TYR A 8 -22.33 -11.75 14.81
CA TYR A 8 -23.47 -12.08 13.94
C TYR A 8 -23.06 -12.92 12.72
N LEU A 9 -21.82 -12.80 12.22
CA LEU A 9 -21.35 -13.61 11.10
C LEU A 9 -21.04 -15.06 11.51
N GLY A 10 -20.63 -15.27 12.74
CA GLY A 10 -20.02 -16.51 13.17
C GLY A 10 -18.59 -16.67 12.62
N GLN A 11 -17.88 -17.69 13.08
CA GLN A 11 -16.47 -17.90 12.76
C GLN A 11 -16.22 -18.14 11.26
N GLU A 12 -17.08 -18.90 10.62
CA GLU A 12 -16.92 -19.31 9.23
C GLU A 12 -17.07 -18.14 8.25
N ARG A 13 -18.19 -17.41 8.29
CA ARG A 13 -18.42 -16.22 7.45
C ARG A 13 -17.43 -15.10 7.73
N PHE A 14 -17.07 -14.93 9.00
CA PHE A 14 -16.05 -13.97 9.38
C PHE A 14 -14.68 -14.33 8.78
N GLY A 15 -14.29 -15.60 8.80
CA GLY A 15 -13.06 -16.08 8.17
C GLY A 15 -13.05 -15.82 6.66
N VAL A 16 -14.15 -16.08 5.97
CA VAL A 16 -14.33 -15.77 4.54
C VAL A 16 -14.15 -14.26 4.28
N TRP A 17 -14.82 -13.42 5.06
CA TRP A 17 -14.72 -11.97 4.93
C TRP A 17 -13.29 -11.45 5.14
N MET A 18 -12.60 -11.95 6.16
CA MET A 18 -11.19 -11.60 6.42
C MET A 18 -10.26 -12.05 5.30
N THR A 19 -10.49 -13.23 4.72
CA THR A 19 -9.70 -13.73 3.59
C THR A 19 -9.88 -12.82 2.36
N ILE A 20 -11.11 -12.48 2.00
CA ILE A 20 -11.40 -11.60 0.86
C ILE A 20 -10.80 -10.20 1.08
N THR A 21 -10.94 -9.62 2.26
CA THR A 21 -10.38 -8.30 2.55
C THR A 21 -8.86 -8.28 2.59
N SER A 22 -8.21 -9.36 3.03
CA SER A 22 -6.74 -9.49 2.99
C SER A 22 -6.20 -9.60 1.56
N LEU A 23 -6.91 -10.29 0.67
CA LEU A 23 -6.60 -10.29 -0.76
C LEU A 23 -6.68 -8.88 -1.35
N GLY A 24 -7.65 -8.06 -0.89
CA GLY A 24 -7.76 -6.66 -1.30
C GLY A 24 -6.51 -5.84 -0.99
N ALA A 25 -5.86 -6.06 0.13
CA ALA A 25 -4.62 -5.38 0.48
C ALA A 25 -3.45 -5.77 -0.45
N ALA A 26 -3.35 -7.04 -0.83
CA ALA A 26 -2.31 -7.53 -1.74
C ALA A 26 -2.49 -7.01 -3.18
N LEU A 27 -3.73 -6.78 -3.58
CA LEU A 27 -4.07 -6.37 -4.94
C LEU A 27 -3.89 -4.86 -5.20
N THR A 28 -3.58 -4.04 -4.18
CA THR A 28 -3.30 -2.60 -4.35
C THR A 28 -2.07 -2.31 -5.24
N PHE A 29 -1.24 -3.33 -5.51
CA PHE A 29 -0.08 -3.24 -6.40
C PHE A 29 -0.40 -3.48 -7.88
N LEU A 30 -1.63 -3.85 -8.24
CA LEU A 30 -2.02 -4.20 -9.61
C LEU A 30 -2.31 -2.99 -10.52
N ASP A 31 -2.03 -1.76 -10.08
CA ASP A 31 -1.97 -0.61 -10.99
C ASP A 31 -0.74 -0.64 -11.90
N LEU A 32 0.08 -1.73 -11.79
CA LEU A 32 1.33 -1.94 -12.52
C LEU A 32 2.28 -0.73 -12.43
N GLY A 33 2.20 0.03 -11.32
CA GLY A 33 3.01 1.22 -11.07
C GLY A 33 2.67 2.44 -11.95
N ILE A 34 1.66 2.32 -12.82
CA ILE A 34 1.24 3.40 -13.72
C ILE A 34 0.86 4.65 -12.94
N GLY A 35 0.20 4.50 -11.78
CA GLY A 35 -0.15 5.63 -10.91
C GLY A 35 1.08 6.42 -10.47
N ASN A 36 2.14 5.74 -10.07
CA ASN A 36 3.39 6.36 -9.62
C ASN A 36 4.11 7.07 -10.79
N ALA A 37 4.19 6.43 -11.96
CA ALA A 37 4.74 7.05 -13.17
C ALA A 37 3.94 8.30 -13.58
N LEU A 38 2.61 8.27 -13.43
CA LEU A 38 1.72 9.39 -13.70
C LEU A 38 1.96 10.55 -12.73
N THR A 39 2.21 10.28 -11.44
CA THR A 39 2.59 11.29 -10.44
C THR A 39 3.80 12.09 -10.92
N ASN A 40 4.90 11.43 -11.28
CA ASN A 40 6.11 12.10 -11.76
C ASN A 40 5.87 12.90 -13.04
N ARG A 41 5.11 12.32 -13.97
CA ARG A 41 4.79 12.95 -15.25
C ARG A 41 4.00 14.25 -15.07
N ILE A 42 3.00 14.22 -14.17
CA ILE A 42 2.17 15.38 -13.84
C ILE A 42 2.97 16.42 -13.06
N ALA A 43 3.74 16.02 -12.04
CA ALA A 43 4.54 16.92 -11.23
C ALA A 43 5.52 17.73 -12.08
N HIS A 44 6.20 17.09 -13.04
CA HIS A 44 7.06 17.79 -14.00
C HIS A 44 6.30 18.85 -14.83
N SER A 45 5.11 18.54 -15.32
CA SER A 45 4.34 19.48 -16.14
C SER A 45 3.73 20.61 -15.31
N PHE A 46 3.36 20.31 -14.06
CA PHE A 46 2.90 21.27 -13.06
C PHE A 46 4.01 22.27 -12.72
N ALA A 47 5.22 21.78 -12.40
CA ALA A 47 6.38 22.61 -12.11
C ALA A 47 6.75 23.58 -13.22
N CYS A 48 6.64 23.13 -14.49
CA CYS A 48 6.93 23.95 -15.68
C CYS A 48 5.78 24.90 -16.06
N GLY A 49 4.68 24.97 -15.30
CA GLY A 49 3.51 25.80 -15.64
C GLY A 49 2.77 25.38 -16.92
N LYS A 50 3.04 24.15 -17.43
CA LYS A 50 2.47 23.65 -18.71
C LYS A 50 1.07 23.08 -18.52
N ASN A 51 0.09 23.91 -18.15
CA ASN A 51 -1.27 23.48 -17.79
C ASN A 51 -1.98 22.66 -18.87
N LEU A 52 -1.83 23.01 -20.15
CA LEU A 52 -2.43 22.24 -21.26
C LEU A 52 -1.82 20.84 -21.39
N LYS A 53 -0.49 20.72 -21.21
CA LYS A 53 0.20 19.43 -21.27
C LYS A 53 -0.20 18.58 -20.06
N MET A 54 -0.22 19.17 -18.86
CA MET A 54 -0.66 18.52 -17.62
C MET A 54 -2.08 17.97 -17.74
N SER A 55 -3.04 18.78 -18.25
CA SER A 55 -4.42 18.33 -18.44
C SER A 55 -4.54 17.16 -19.42
N ARG A 56 -3.73 17.13 -20.49
CA ARG A 56 -3.65 15.98 -21.43
C ARG A 56 -3.10 14.74 -20.77
N GLN A 57 -2.06 14.89 -19.94
CA GLN A 57 -1.44 13.81 -19.20
C GLN A 57 -2.39 13.21 -18.15
N ILE A 58 -3.13 14.05 -17.43
CA ILE A 58 -4.17 13.62 -16.50
C ILE A 58 -5.24 12.81 -17.24
N SER A 59 -5.80 13.37 -18.32
CA SER A 59 -6.84 12.70 -19.09
C SER A 59 -6.36 11.39 -19.69
N GLY A 60 -5.17 11.38 -20.32
CA GLY A 60 -4.58 10.17 -20.91
C GLY A 60 -4.24 9.11 -19.87
N GLY A 61 -3.63 9.51 -18.75
CA GLY A 61 -3.24 8.60 -17.67
C GLY A 61 -4.45 7.96 -16.98
N LEU A 62 -5.48 8.74 -16.66
CA LEU A 62 -6.71 8.22 -16.06
C LEU A 62 -7.47 7.29 -17.02
N THR A 63 -7.44 7.55 -18.33
CA THR A 63 -8.04 6.66 -19.32
C THR A 63 -7.30 5.32 -19.41
N LEU A 64 -5.95 5.35 -19.36
CA LEU A 64 -5.16 4.13 -19.33
C LEU A 64 -5.44 3.32 -18.06
N LEU A 65 -5.50 3.98 -16.90
CA LEU A 65 -5.82 3.33 -15.63
C LEU A 65 -7.24 2.77 -15.62
N ALA A 66 -8.22 3.47 -16.19
CA ALA A 66 -9.59 2.96 -16.33
C ALA A 66 -9.63 1.73 -17.25
N GLY A 67 -8.91 1.77 -18.38
CA GLY A 67 -8.79 0.63 -19.29
C GLY A 67 -8.11 -0.57 -18.64
N LEU A 68 -7.00 -0.34 -17.94
CA LEU A 68 -6.28 -1.39 -17.18
C LEU A 68 -7.18 -1.98 -16.09
N SER A 69 -7.83 -1.13 -15.30
CA SER A 69 -8.78 -1.53 -14.26
C SER A 69 -9.89 -2.42 -14.85
N PHE A 70 -10.48 -2.00 -15.97
CA PHE A 70 -11.52 -2.77 -16.65
C PHE A 70 -11.01 -4.14 -17.12
N VAL A 71 -9.84 -4.19 -17.76
CA VAL A 71 -9.24 -5.45 -18.25
C VAL A 71 -8.94 -6.40 -17.09
N ILE A 72 -8.28 -5.90 -16.04
CA ILE A 72 -7.98 -6.73 -14.85
C ILE A 72 -9.26 -7.22 -14.20
N THR A 73 -10.26 -6.35 -14.02
CA THR A 73 -11.56 -6.73 -13.46
C THR A 73 -12.25 -7.79 -14.30
N ALA A 74 -12.25 -7.66 -15.63
CA ALA A 74 -12.85 -8.63 -16.53
C ALA A 74 -12.14 -9.98 -16.44
N ILE A 75 -10.81 -10.01 -16.46
CA ILE A 75 -10.02 -11.23 -16.31
C ILE A 75 -10.29 -11.88 -14.96
N CYS A 76 -10.19 -11.14 -13.85
CA CYS A 76 -10.44 -11.67 -12.52
C CYS A 76 -11.90 -12.14 -12.33
N TYR A 77 -12.87 -11.45 -12.95
CA TYR A 77 -14.28 -11.86 -12.90
C TYR A 77 -14.52 -13.18 -13.62
N ILE A 78 -13.96 -13.35 -14.82
CA ILE A 78 -14.05 -14.59 -15.59
C ILE A 78 -13.34 -15.73 -14.85
N THR A 79 -12.09 -15.52 -14.43
CA THR A 79 -11.31 -16.55 -13.74
C THR A 79 -11.90 -16.93 -12.38
N SER A 80 -12.51 -15.97 -11.65
CA SER A 80 -13.18 -16.27 -10.38
C SER A 80 -14.35 -17.24 -10.52
N GLY A 81 -15.00 -17.27 -11.68
CA GLY A 81 -16.05 -18.24 -11.98
C GLY A 81 -15.55 -19.63 -12.38
N MET A 82 -14.25 -19.75 -12.74
CA MET A 82 -13.63 -21.03 -13.13
C MET A 82 -12.94 -21.74 -11.96
N ILE A 83 -12.68 -21.00 -10.86
CA ILE A 83 -12.00 -21.55 -9.67
C ILE A 83 -13.02 -22.22 -8.77
N ASP A 84 -12.75 -23.46 -8.39
CA ASP A 84 -13.47 -24.13 -7.30
C ASP A 84 -12.94 -23.62 -5.96
N TRP A 85 -13.66 -22.67 -5.37
CA TRP A 85 -13.29 -22.02 -4.11
C TRP A 85 -13.35 -22.97 -2.90
N GLN A 86 -14.00 -24.12 -3.00
CA GLN A 86 -13.99 -25.15 -1.94
C GLN A 86 -12.60 -25.78 -1.78
N LEU A 87 -11.85 -25.89 -2.89
CA LEU A 87 -10.46 -26.38 -2.85
C LEU A 87 -9.49 -25.35 -2.25
N VAL A 88 -9.78 -24.07 -2.42
CA VAL A 88 -8.93 -22.96 -1.95
C VAL A 88 -9.19 -22.65 -0.47
N ILE A 89 -10.47 -22.61 -0.08
CA ILE A 89 -10.89 -22.29 1.29
C ILE A 89 -11.57 -23.52 1.86
N LYS A 90 -10.82 -24.31 2.62
CA LYS A 90 -11.31 -25.57 3.20
C LYS A 90 -12.26 -25.32 4.37
N GLY A 91 -13.24 -26.23 4.54
CA GLY A 91 -14.12 -26.23 5.71
C GLY A 91 -15.33 -25.28 5.61
N ILE A 92 -15.78 -24.94 4.40
CA ILE A 92 -16.96 -24.11 4.15
C ILE A 92 -18.17 -24.99 3.91
N ASN A 93 -19.28 -24.69 4.58
CA ASN A 93 -20.57 -25.33 4.35
C ASN A 93 -21.19 -24.89 3.02
N GLU A 94 -22.01 -25.73 2.39
CA GLU A 94 -22.63 -25.44 1.09
C GLU A 94 -23.44 -24.12 1.07
N ASN A 95 -24.12 -23.81 2.14
CA ASN A 95 -24.89 -22.55 2.26
C ASN A 95 -24.00 -21.29 2.24
N VAL A 96 -22.79 -21.37 2.82
CA VAL A 96 -21.82 -20.28 2.83
C VAL A 96 -21.04 -20.21 1.51
N TYR A 97 -20.93 -21.34 0.80
CA TYR A 97 -20.25 -21.40 -0.50
C TYR A 97 -20.93 -20.54 -1.58
N ALA A 98 -22.25 -20.61 -1.69
CA ALA A 98 -22.98 -19.75 -2.64
C ALA A 98 -22.79 -18.25 -2.33
N GLU A 99 -22.81 -17.90 -1.04
CA GLU A 99 -22.56 -16.53 -0.58
C GLU A 99 -21.10 -16.10 -0.83
N LEU A 100 -20.13 -17.01 -0.66
CA LEU A 100 -18.72 -16.80 -0.98
C LEU A 100 -18.52 -16.45 -2.46
N GLN A 101 -19.11 -17.24 -3.38
CA GLN A 101 -18.99 -16.97 -4.82
C GLN A 101 -19.53 -15.59 -5.21
N HIS A 102 -20.68 -15.20 -4.68
CA HIS A 102 -21.23 -13.86 -4.89
C HIS A 102 -20.33 -12.77 -4.30
N SER A 103 -19.81 -13.00 -3.11
CA SER A 103 -18.90 -12.09 -2.42
C SER A 103 -17.61 -11.85 -3.21
N ILE A 104 -17.03 -12.89 -3.79
CA ILE A 104 -15.82 -12.78 -4.63
C ILE A 104 -16.11 -11.97 -5.89
N LYS A 105 -17.24 -12.23 -6.58
CA LYS A 105 -17.62 -11.45 -7.79
C LYS A 105 -17.81 -9.97 -7.47
N VAL A 106 -18.50 -9.66 -6.37
CA VAL A 106 -18.67 -8.28 -5.88
C VAL A 106 -17.32 -7.67 -5.52
N PHE A 107 -16.47 -8.40 -4.80
CA PHE A 107 -15.13 -7.96 -4.46
C PHE A 107 -14.28 -7.62 -5.69
N VAL A 108 -14.28 -8.46 -6.74
CA VAL A 108 -13.53 -8.23 -7.98
C VAL A 108 -13.97 -6.93 -8.66
N ILE A 109 -15.26 -6.63 -8.70
CA ILE A 109 -15.77 -5.37 -9.27
C ILE A 109 -15.30 -4.17 -8.44
N ILE A 110 -15.44 -4.25 -7.12
CA ILE A 110 -15.01 -3.20 -6.19
C ILE A 110 -13.48 -2.99 -6.26
N PHE A 111 -12.76 -4.07 -6.40
CA PHE A 111 -11.30 -4.05 -6.56
C PHE A 111 -10.86 -3.27 -7.81
N GLY A 112 -11.53 -3.48 -8.94
CA GLY A 112 -11.29 -2.68 -10.14
C GLY A 112 -11.52 -1.18 -9.90
N LEU A 113 -12.58 -0.81 -9.19
CA LEU A 113 -12.79 0.58 -8.76
C LEU A 113 -11.64 1.08 -7.87
N GLY A 114 -11.07 0.21 -7.05
CA GLY A 114 -9.91 0.50 -6.20
C GLY A 114 -8.65 0.86 -6.99
N ILE A 115 -8.32 0.11 -8.05
CA ILE A 115 -7.20 0.42 -8.95
C ILE A 115 -7.37 1.83 -9.53
N TYR A 116 -8.55 2.15 -10.04
CA TYR A 116 -8.84 3.47 -10.59
C TYR A 116 -8.77 4.56 -9.52
N SER A 117 -9.40 4.35 -8.37
CA SER A 117 -9.42 5.30 -7.24
C SER A 117 -8.01 5.65 -6.77
N ASN A 118 -7.14 4.65 -6.60
CA ASN A 118 -5.74 4.86 -6.24
C ASN A 118 -5.01 5.70 -7.31
N GLY A 119 -5.27 5.44 -8.59
CA GLY A 119 -4.71 6.22 -9.68
C GLY A 119 -5.12 7.70 -9.64
N VAL A 120 -6.37 8.00 -9.31
CA VAL A 120 -6.84 9.39 -9.15
C VAL A 120 -6.16 10.08 -7.97
N GLN A 121 -5.93 9.39 -6.85
CA GLN A 121 -5.17 9.93 -5.71
C GLN A 121 -3.73 10.29 -6.12
N LYS A 122 -3.09 9.47 -6.99
CA LYS A 122 -1.76 9.76 -7.56
C LYS A 122 -1.75 11.02 -8.44
N VAL A 123 -2.84 11.33 -9.13
CA VAL A 123 -2.99 12.62 -9.85
C VAL A 123 -2.96 13.79 -8.87
N TYR A 124 -3.72 13.72 -7.77
CA TYR A 124 -3.71 14.76 -6.74
C TYR A 124 -2.33 14.94 -6.10
N MET A 125 -1.59 13.86 -5.92
CA MET A 125 -0.21 13.90 -5.47
C MET A 125 0.68 14.64 -6.48
N GLY A 126 0.54 14.34 -7.77
CA GLY A 126 1.30 14.98 -8.85
C GLY A 126 1.07 16.49 -8.99
N ILE A 127 -0.16 16.98 -8.73
CA ILE A 127 -0.49 18.42 -8.72
C ILE A 127 -0.24 19.07 -7.35
N GLN A 128 0.48 18.40 -6.44
CA GLN A 128 0.81 18.84 -5.08
C GLN A 128 -0.40 19.15 -4.19
N LYS A 129 -1.54 18.52 -4.46
CA LYS A 129 -2.78 18.65 -3.69
C LYS A 129 -3.20 17.34 -3.02
N ALA A 130 -2.21 16.53 -2.60
CA ALA A 130 -2.44 15.26 -1.92
C ALA A 130 -3.32 15.41 -0.67
N TYR A 131 -3.27 16.55 0.01
CA TYR A 131 -4.11 16.83 1.18
C TYR A 131 -5.60 16.73 0.85
N ILE A 132 -6.04 17.14 -0.35
CA ILE A 132 -7.45 17.05 -0.78
C ILE A 132 -7.85 15.58 -0.90
N SER A 133 -7.05 14.77 -1.59
CA SER A 133 -7.35 13.34 -1.73
C SER A 133 -7.33 12.61 -0.39
N ASN A 134 -6.42 12.98 0.52
CA ASN A 134 -6.34 12.38 1.86
C ASN A 134 -7.56 12.73 2.73
N ILE A 135 -8.01 14.00 2.71
CA ILE A 135 -9.22 14.42 3.44
C ILE A 135 -10.45 13.69 2.89
N VAL A 136 -10.62 13.67 1.56
CA VAL A 136 -11.74 12.95 0.94
C VAL A 136 -11.70 11.48 1.30
N ASN A 137 -10.53 10.85 1.20
CA ASN A 137 -10.37 9.43 1.55
C ASN A 137 -10.73 9.17 3.03
N ALA A 138 -10.28 10.04 3.95
CA ALA A 138 -10.63 9.94 5.38
C ALA A 138 -12.16 10.03 5.61
N ILE A 139 -12.85 10.94 4.91
CA ILE A 139 -14.32 11.05 4.98
C ILE A 139 -14.98 9.75 4.50
N PHE A 140 -14.53 9.19 3.38
CA PHE A 140 -15.10 7.94 2.85
C PHE A 140 -14.76 6.72 3.72
N ILE A 141 -13.63 6.72 4.42
CA ILE A 141 -13.31 5.72 5.45
C ILE A 141 -14.30 5.82 6.61
N LEU A 142 -14.58 7.02 7.12
CA LEU A 142 -15.57 7.22 8.17
C LEU A 142 -16.98 6.78 7.72
N LEU A 143 -17.39 7.13 6.49
CA LEU A 143 -18.64 6.66 5.90
C LEU A 143 -18.67 5.13 5.78
N SER A 144 -17.57 4.49 5.41
CA SER A 144 -17.48 3.03 5.34
C SER A 144 -17.65 2.36 6.72
N ILE A 145 -17.15 2.98 7.78
CA ILE A 145 -17.38 2.50 9.15
C ILE A 145 -18.86 2.62 9.54
N ILE A 146 -19.50 3.75 9.22
CA ILE A 146 -20.92 3.97 9.49
C ILE A 146 -21.78 2.94 8.75
N THR A 147 -21.53 2.76 7.45
CA THR A 147 -22.27 1.78 6.63
C THR A 147 -22.01 0.35 7.08
N LEU A 148 -20.80 0.01 7.54
CA LEU A 148 -20.50 -1.28 8.15
C LEU A 148 -21.32 -1.52 9.42
N VAL A 149 -21.42 -0.51 10.31
CA VAL A 149 -22.24 -0.62 11.54
C VAL A 149 -23.71 -0.82 11.21
N ILE A 150 -24.25 -0.09 10.24
CA ILE A 150 -25.63 -0.22 9.78
C ILE A 150 -25.86 -1.61 9.20
N SER A 151 -24.99 -2.07 8.28
CA SER A 151 -25.08 -3.38 7.64
C SER A 151 -24.98 -4.52 8.67
N SER A 152 -24.14 -4.37 9.68
CA SER A 152 -24.02 -5.33 10.79
C SER A 152 -25.29 -5.43 11.62
N LYS A 153 -25.92 -4.29 11.95
CA LYS A 153 -27.20 -4.27 12.69
C LYS A 153 -28.37 -4.85 11.89
N LEU A 154 -28.32 -4.71 10.57
CA LEU A 154 -29.32 -5.28 9.64
C LEU A 154 -29.05 -6.75 9.31
N HIS A 155 -28.04 -7.38 9.92
CA HIS A 155 -27.60 -8.75 9.63
C HIS A 155 -27.39 -9.01 8.13
N ALA A 156 -26.81 -8.03 7.42
CA ALA A 156 -26.59 -8.11 5.99
C ALA A 156 -25.56 -9.19 5.62
N GLY A 157 -25.73 -9.82 4.46
CA GLY A 157 -24.82 -10.85 3.97
C GLY A 157 -23.41 -10.32 3.61
N LEU A 158 -22.47 -11.24 3.40
CA LEU A 158 -21.07 -10.95 3.07
C LEU A 158 -20.87 -9.99 1.89
N PRO A 159 -21.62 -10.09 0.76
CA PRO A 159 -21.45 -9.16 -0.34
C PRO A 159 -21.70 -7.71 0.07
N VAL A 160 -22.74 -7.47 0.89
CA VAL A 160 -23.09 -6.11 1.38
C VAL A 160 -22.01 -5.56 2.31
N LEU A 161 -21.40 -6.40 3.14
CA LEU A 161 -20.28 -5.99 4.00
C LEU A 161 -19.04 -5.58 3.18
N ILE A 162 -18.76 -6.26 2.08
CA ILE A 162 -17.65 -5.93 1.19
C ILE A 162 -17.92 -4.57 0.52
N VAL A 163 -19.16 -4.33 0.05
CA VAL A 163 -19.55 -3.04 -0.51
C VAL A 163 -19.44 -1.94 0.57
N SER A 164 -19.94 -2.19 1.78
CA SER A 164 -19.93 -1.22 2.88
C SER A 164 -18.53 -0.85 3.32
N THR A 165 -17.57 -1.80 3.30
CA THR A 165 -16.19 -1.55 3.74
C THR A 165 -15.32 -1.01 2.61
N LEU A 166 -15.12 -1.80 1.55
CA LEU A 166 -14.20 -1.46 0.46
C LEU A 166 -14.87 -0.61 -0.62
N GLY A 167 -16.14 -0.91 -0.96
CA GLY A 167 -16.86 -0.22 -2.02
C GLY A 167 -17.00 1.28 -1.73
N ILE A 168 -17.46 1.61 -0.53
CA ILE A 168 -17.62 3.01 -0.10
C ILE A 168 -16.28 3.75 -0.15
N GLN A 169 -15.20 3.15 0.31
CA GLN A 169 -13.87 3.78 0.26
C GLN A 169 -13.46 4.13 -1.17
N TYR A 170 -13.65 3.23 -2.13
CA TYR A 170 -13.21 3.44 -3.51
C TYR A 170 -14.12 4.37 -4.31
N ILE A 171 -15.34 4.65 -3.86
CA ILE A 171 -16.20 5.72 -4.41
C ILE A 171 -15.52 7.10 -4.26
N SER A 172 -14.62 7.27 -3.28
CA SER A 172 -13.78 8.46 -3.15
C SER A 172 -13.07 8.84 -4.46
N GLY A 173 -12.61 7.85 -5.24
CA GLY A 173 -11.97 8.07 -6.54
C GLY A 173 -12.92 8.67 -7.58
N ILE A 174 -14.20 8.26 -7.58
CA ILE A 174 -15.22 8.83 -8.47
C ILE A 174 -15.46 10.29 -8.09
N TYR A 175 -15.67 10.58 -6.80
CA TYR A 175 -15.81 11.95 -6.30
C TYR A 175 -14.62 12.84 -6.69
N LEU A 176 -13.40 12.35 -6.47
CA LEU A 176 -12.17 13.05 -6.84
C LEU A 176 -12.08 13.30 -8.35
N THR A 177 -12.52 12.36 -9.18
CA THR A 177 -12.58 12.51 -10.64
C THR A 177 -13.55 13.61 -11.04
N ILE A 178 -14.75 13.62 -10.47
CA ILE A 178 -15.75 14.68 -10.69
C ILE A 178 -15.17 16.05 -10.31
N ASN A 179 -14.45 16.13 -9.18
CA ASN A 179 -13.79 17.36 -8.75
C ASN A 179 -12.73 17.85 -9.77
N LEU A 180 -11.93 16.92 -10.36
CA LEU A 180 -10.98 17.26 -11.43
C LEU A 180 -11.69 17.78 -12.70
N ILE A 181 -12.85 17.22 -13.03
CA ILE A 181 -13.67 17.68 -14.17
C ILE A 181 -14.20 19.08 -13.92
N ILE A 182 -14.81 19.33 -12.75
CA ILE A 182 -15.33 20.65 -12.35
C ILE A 182 -14.21 21.71 -12.38
N LYS A 183 -13.01 21.35 -11.93
CA LYS A 183 -11.83 22.23 -11.99
C LYS A 183 -11.22 22.36 -13.40
N ARG A 184 -11.83 21.78 -14.41
CA ARG A 184 -11.38 21.79 -15.82
C ARG A 184 -9.95 21.25 -16.02
N LEU A 185 -9.49 20.38 -15.11
CA LEU A 185 -8.19 19.72 -15.22
C LEU A 185 -8.24 18.49 -16.12
N ILE A 186 -9.43 17.93 -16.38
CA ILE A 186 -9.66 16.85 -17.33
C ILE A 186 -10.31 17.42 -18.59
N LYS A 187 -9.74 17.09 -19.76
CA LYS A 187 -10.30 17.42 -21.06
C LYS A 187 -10.79 16.15 -21.75
N PHE A 188 -12.09 16.05 -21.98
CA PHE A 188 -12.68 14.88 -22.65
C PHE A 188 -12.42 14.85 -24.17
N THR A 189 -12.02 15.99 -24.76
CA THR A 189 -11.70 16.04 -26.20
C THR A 189 -10.43 15.26 -26.51
N LYS A 190 -10.51 14.30 -27.46
CA LYS A 190 -9.38 13.50 -27.96
C LYS A 190 -8.70 12.62 -26.88
N VAL A 191 -9.45 12.14 -25.89
CA VAL A 191 -8.97 11.32 -24.76
C VAL A 191 -8.17 10.11 -25.24
N ASN A 192 -8.65 9.36 -26.24
CA ASN A 192 -7.95 8.20 -26.79
C ASN A 192 -6.60 8.56 -27.41
N ILE A 193 -6.47 9.74 -28.04
CA ILE A 193 -5.19 10.21 -28.60
C ILE A 193 -4.21 10.54 -27.47
N HIS A 194 -4.71 11.15 -26.41
CA HIS A 194 -3.88 11.45 -25.23
C HIS A 194 -3.43 10.19 -24.53
N ALA A 195 -4.31 9.18 -24.37
CA ALA A 195 -3.96 7.88 -23.81
C ALA A 195 -2.87 7.20 -24.64
N LYS A 196 -3.04 7.07 -25.97
CA LYS A 196 -2.03 6.48 -26.87
C LYS A 196 -0.67 7.18 -26.80
N ARG A 197 -0.65 8.51 -26.65
CA ARG A 197 0.57 9.30 -26.59
C ARG A 197 1.33 9.12 -25.25
N GLU A 198 0.62 9.01 -24.14
CA GLU A 198 1.22 8.88 -22.82
C GLU A 198 1.51 7.41 -22.47
N ALA A 199 0.86 6.42 -23.12
CA ALA A 199 1.00 4.99 -22.83
C ALA A 199 2.45 4.48 -22.82
N PRO A 200 3.30 4.76 -23.82
CA PRO A 200 4.66 4.21 -23.82
C PRO A 200 5.47 4.65 -22.61
N TYR A 201 5.35 5.93 -22.23
CA TYR A 201 6.04 6.45 -21.05
C TYR A 201 5.49 5.84 -19.75
N LEU A 202 4.15 5.78 -19.61
CA LEU A 202 3.50 5.31 -18.38
C LEU A 202 3.70 3.80 -18.18
N ILE A 203 3.68 3.01 -19.25
CA ILE A 203 3.91 1.56 -19.17
C ILE A 203 5.37 1.27 -18.80
N LEU A 204 6.33 1.91 -19.50
CA LEU A 204 7.76 1.65 -19.25
C LEU A 204 8.17 2.08 -17.84
N ASN A 205 7.83 3.31 -17.43
CA ASN A 205 8.19 3.79 -16.11
C ASN A 205 7.32 3.14 -15.02
N GLY A 206 6.06 2.83 -15.33
CA GLY A 206 5.18 2.06 -14.45
C GLY A 206 5.76 0.70 -14.12
N PHE A 207 6.30 -0.02 -15.11
CA PHE A 207 6.94 -1.30 -14.89
C PHE A 207 8.09 -1.23 -13.86
N PHE A 208 8.90 -0.18 -13.89
CA PHE A 208 9.95 0.00 -12.88
C PHE A 208 9.36 0.20 -11.48
N PHE A 209 8.32 1.01 -11.35
CA PHE A 209 7.61 1.19 -10.08
C PHE A 209 6.91 -0.09 -9.61
N PHE A 210 6.37 -0.89 -10.55
CA PHE A 210 5.75 -2.18 -10.22
C PHE A 210 6.76 -3.16 -9.61
N ILE A 211 7.96 -3.24 -10.17
CA ILE A 211 9.03 -4.07 -9.58
C ILE A 211 9.40 -3.58 -8.17
N LEU A 212 9.47 -2.26 -7.96
CA LEU A 212 9.69 -1.71 -6.62
C LEU A 212 8.56 -2.08 -5.63
N GLN A 213 7.31 -2.05 -6.08
CA GLN A 213 6.16 -2.46 -5.27
C GLN A 213 6.22 -3.96 -4.92
N LEU A 214 6.56 -4.82 -5.89
CA LEU A 214 6.79 -6.25 -5.64
C LEU A 214 7.93 -6.47 -4.65
N GLY A 215 9.00 -5.66 -4.75
CA GLY A 215 10.09 -5.68 -3.79
C GLY A 215 9.64 -5.38 -2.36
N THR A 216 8.84 -4.34 -2.21
CA THR A 216 8.25 -3.98 -0.92
C THR A 216 7.38 -5.11 -0.37
N LEU A 217 6.51 -5.69 -1.21
CA LEU A 217 5.67 -6.82 -0.84
C LEU A 217 6.50 -8.03 -0.38
N ALA A 218 7.54 -8.39 -1.13
CA ALA A 218 8.43 -9.50 -0.81
C ALA A 218 9.18 -9.27 0.51
N THR A 219 9.59 -8.03 0.78
CA THR A 219 10.29 -7.69 2.02
C THR A 219 9.36 -7.76 3.23
N TRP A 220 8.14 -7.20 3.13
CA TRP A 220 7.22 -7.11 4.27
C TRP A 220 6.44 -8.40 4.55
N SER A 221 5.96 -9.07 3.51
CA SER A 221 5.17 -10.31 3.64
C SER A 221 6.04 -11.56 3.59
N GLY A 222 7.18 -11.51 2.92
CA GLY A 222 8.13 -12.60 2.80
C GLY A 222 8.71 -13.03 4.14
N ASP A 223 8.93 -12.10 5.07
CA ASP A 223 9.47 -12.40 6.40
C ASP A 223 8.55 -13.32 7.18
N ASN A 224 7.26 -13.04 7.22
CA ASN A 224 6.29 -13.90 7.90
C ASN A 224 6.25 -15.30 7.30
N PHE A 225 6.36 -15.41 5.97
CA PHE A 225 6.39 -16.71 5.28
C PHE A 225 7.67 -17.50 5.63
N ILE A 226 8.84 -16.87 5.55
CA ILE A 226 10.13 -17.51 5.91
C ILE A 226 10.12 -17.98 7.38
N ILE A 227 9.67 -17.13 8.31
CA ILE A 227 9.58 -17.48 9.72
C ILE A 227 8.61 -18.65 9.93
N SER A 228 7.47 -18.65 9.25
CA SER A 228 6.47 -19.72 9.37
C SER A 228 7.03 -21.09 8.99
N ILE A 229 7.76 -21.17 7.87
CA ILE A 229 8.31 -22.44 7.37
C ILE A 229 9.58 -22.89 8.10
N THR A 230 10.30 -21.98 8.78
CA THR A 230 11.57 -22.30 9.45
C THR A 230 11.41 -22.49 10.96
N LEU A 231 10.72 -21.58 11.65
CA LEU A 231 10.58 -21.56 13.10
C LEU A 231 9.17 -21.90 13.59
N GLY A 232 8.18 -21.85 12.69
CA GLY A 232 6.78 -22.13 13.00
C GLY A 232 5.94 -20.90 13.36
N VAL A 233 4.63 -21.12 13.47
CA VAL A 233 3.59 -20.07 13.58
C VAL A 233 3.72 -19.23 14.84
N THR A 234 4.22 -19.79 15.94
CA THR A 234 4.41 -19.08 17.21
C THR A 234 5.39 -17.91 17.07
N TYR A 235 6.49 -18.11 16.32
CA TYR A 235 7.46 -17.05 16.05
C TYR A 235 6.93 -15.98 15.09
N VAL A 236 6.03 -16.36 14.17
CA VAL A 236 5.31 -15.40 13.33
C VAL A 236 4.48 -14.44 14.18
N ALA A 237 3.83 -14.94 15.24
CA ALA A 237 3.07 -14.09 16.14
C ALA A 237 3.96 -13.06 16.86
N VAL A 238 5.13 -13.50 17.39
CA VAL A 238 6.11 -12.61 18.01
C VAL A 238 6.61 -11.55 17.05
N PHE A 239 6.97 -11.95 15.82
CA PHE A 239 7.43 -11.03 14.77
C PHE A 239 6.34 -10.02 14.37
N SER A 240 5.14 -10.50 14.06
CA SER A 240 4.03 -9.66 13.59
C SER A 240 3.56 -8.65 14.64
N ILE A 241 3.54 -9.02 15.91
CA ILE A 241 3.18 -8.08 17.00
C ILE A 241 4.26 -7.01 17.14
N THR A 242 5.55 -7.41 17.13
CA THR A 242 6.64 -6.44 17.16
C THR A 242 6.60 -5.52 15.96
N GLN A 243 6.36 -6.04 14.76
CA GLN A 243 6.18 -5.25 13.54
C GLN A 243 5.07 -4.22 13.69
N ARG A 244 3.90 -4.61 14.21
CA ARG A 244 2.78 -3.69 14.45
C ARG A 244 3.09 -2.64 15.50
N LEU A 245 3.82 -2.99 16.55
CA LEU A 245 4.28 -2.05 17.55
C LEU A 245 5.13 -0.95 16.91
N PHE A 246 6.10 -1.31 16.08
CA PHE A 246 6.98 -0.36 15.41
C PHE A 246 6.30 0.40 14.26
N GLN A 247 5.16 -0.05 13.73
CA GLN A 247 4.35 0.72 12.80
C GLN A 247 3.89 2.06 13.40
N ILE A 248 3.75 2.16 14.72
CA ILE A 248 3.45 3.42 15.41
C ILE A 248 4.53 4.49 15.12
N SER A 249 5.78 4.08 14.95
CA SER A 249 6.89 4.99 14.63
C SER A 249 7.07 5.20 13.13
N THR A 250 6.87 4.19 12.30
CA THR A 250 7.17 4.25 10.87
C THR A 250 6.05 4.88 10.04
N VAL A 251 4.79 4.67 10.40
CA VAL A 251 3.64 5.22 9.65
C VAL A 251 3.61 6.74 9.61
N PRO A 252 3.81 7.50 10.72
CA PRO A 252 3.86 8.96 10.66
C PRO A 252 4.98 9.49 9.77
N LEU A 253 6.16 8.83 9.77
CA LEU A 253 7.29 9.20 8.93
C LEU A 253 7.01 8.92 7.45
N THR A 254 6.31 7.84 7.14
CA THR A 254 5.87 7.55 5.77
C THR A 254 4.88 8.60 5.28
N ILE A 255 3.91 9.01 6.10
CA ILE A 255 2.94 10.07 5.77
C ILE A 255 3.67 11.39 5.51
N TYR A 256 4.71 11.71 6.29
CA TYR A 256 5.56 12.88 6.07
C TYR A 256 6.31 12.83 4.72
N ASN A 257 6.81 11.66 4.31
CA ASN A 257 7.57 11.49 3.08
C ASN A 257 6.73 11.54 1.79
N ILE A 258 5.44 11.19 1.84
CA ILE A 258 4.57 11.12 0.66
C ILE A 258 4.51 12.45 -0.13
N PRO A 259 4.22 13.64 0.48
CA PRO A 259 4.19 14.89 -0.26
C PRO A 259 5.58 15.35 -0.74
N LEU A 260 6.66 14.93 -0.07
CA LEU A 260 8.01 15.28 -0.46
C LEU A 260 8.41 14.69 -1.81
N TRP A 261 7.92 13.51 -2.16
CA TRP A 261 8.11 12.92 -3.49
C TRP A 261 7.69 13.90 -4.60
N ALA A 262 6.46 14.42 -4.54
CA ALA A 262 5.97 15.36 -5.55
C ALA A 262 6.73 16.70 -5.52
N ALA A 263 7.14 17.17 -4.32
CA ALA A 263 7.96 18.37 -4.18
C ALA A 263 9.36 18.23 -4.79
N TYR A 264 10.00 17.06 -4.63
CA TYR A 264 11.28 16.77 -5.30
C TYR A 264 11.12 16.70 -6.82
N ALA A 265 10.03 16.08 -7.34
CA ALA A 265 9.75 16.03 -8.77
C ALA A 265 9.52 17.42 -9.37
N ASP A 266 8.83 18.30 -8.66
CA ASP A 266 8.62 19.70 -9.04
C ASP A 266 9.96 20.49 -9.06
N ALA A 267 10.73 20.42 -7.99
CA ALA A 267 12.03 21.09 -7.89
C ALA A 267 13.03 20.60 -8.94
N HIS A 268 13.05 19.29 -9.20
CA HIS A 268 13.89 18.70 -10.26
C HIS A 268 13.52 19.23 -11.64
N ALA A 269 12.22 19.36 -11.93
CA ALA A 269 11.74 19.90 -13.20
C ALA A 269 12.11 21.38 -13.41
N ARG A 270 12.28 22.14 -12.30
CA ARG A 270 12.72 23.54 -12.31
C ARG A 270 14.23 23.71 -12.19
N ASN A 271 15.01 22.62 -12.08
CA ASN A 271 16.45 22.61 -11.82
C ASN A 271 16.83 23.30 -10.49
N ASP A 272 15.93 23.31 -9.50
CA ASP A 272 16.18 23.91 -8.19
C ASP A 272 16.95 22.93 -7.28
N THR A 273 18.24 22.83 -7.54
CA THR A 273 19.15 21.96 -6.77
C THR A 273 19.33 22.41 -5.32
N GLN A 274 19.15 23.70 -5.05
CA GLN A 274 19.27 24.25 -3.70
C GLN A 274 18.10 23.78 -2.82
N PHE A 275 16.88 23.87 -3.33
CA PHE A 275 15.70 23.35 -2.66
C PHE A 275 15.84 21.85 -2.39
N ILE A 276 16.26 21.07 -3.40
CA ILE A 276 16.42 19.61 -3.29
C ILE A 276 17.38 19.26 -2.15
N LYS A 277 18.59 19.86 -2.14
CA LYS A 277 19.60 19.61 -1.10
C LYS A 277 19.12 20.03 0.30
N LYS A 278 18.49 21.21 0.42
CA LYS A 278 17.97 21.73 1.69
C LYS A 278 16.86 20.82 2.23
N THR A 279 15.91 20.46 1.37
CA THR A 279 14.77 19.61 1.75
C THR A 279 15.24 18.23 2.16
N LEU A 280 16.15 17.59 1.40
CA LEU A 280 16.69 16.28 1.77
C LEU A 280 17.41 16.32 3.13
N ARG A 281 18.28 17.31 3.35
CA ARG A 281 18.99 17.47 4.63
C ARG A 281 18.01 17.67 5.79
N THR A 282 16.97 18.48 5.59
CA THR A 282 15.93 18.73 6.61
C THR A 282 15.12 17.47 6.88
N SER A 283 14.72 16.75 5.84
CA SER A 283 13.97 15.49 5.98
C SER A 283 14.78 14.42 6.70
N LEU A 284 16.07 14.25 6.36
CA LEU A 284 16.94 13.30 7.04
C LEU A 284 17.13 13.65 8.53
N LYS A 285 17.21 14.96 8.86
CA LYS A 285 17.28 15.39 10.26
C LYS A 285 15.98 15.09 11.03
N ILE A 286 14.83 15.47 10.45
CA ILE A 286 13.51 15.23 11.08
C ILE A 286 13.29 13.73 11.26
N VAL A 287 13.47 12.95 10.19
CA VAL A 287 13.27 11.49 10.23
C VAL A 287 14.27 10.84 11.19
N GLY A 288 15.54 11.25 11.16
CA GLY A 288 16.55 10.74 12.08
C GLY A 288 16.18 11.01 13.54
N ILE A 289 15.94 12.27 13.93
CA ILE A 289 15.58 12.59 15.31
C ILE A 289 14.30 11.88 15.74
N SER A 290 13.26 11.90 14.91
CA SER A 290 11.97 11.28 15.23
C SER A 290 12.07 9.76 15.32
N SER A 291 12.75 9.09 14.38
CA SER A 291 12.90 7.63 14.39
C SER A 291 13.74 7.14 15.58
N PHE A 292 14.86 7.83 15.89
CA PHE A 292 15.67 7.50 17.06
C PHE A 292 14.90 7.70 18.37
N LEU A 293 14.16 8.81 18.51
CA LEU A 293 13.37 9.08 19.72
C LEU A 293 12.27 8.01 19.90
N LEU A 294 11.51 7.73 18.85
CA LEU A 294 10.44 6.73 18.90
C LEU A 294 11.00 5.32 19.12
N ALA A 295 12.10 4.95 18.45
CA ALA A 295 12.77 3.68 18.66
C ALA A 295 13.27 3.55 20.12
N PHE A 296 13.85 4.59 20.69
CA PHE A 296 14.27 4.61 22.09
C PHE A 296 13.09 4.40 23.05
N ILE A 297 11.99 5.11 22.85
CA ILE A 297 10.76 4.94 23.67
C ILE A 297 10.28 3.48 23.59
N LEU A 298 10.26 2.88 22.38
CA LEU A 298 9.80 1.51 22.18
C LEU A 298 10.77 0.46 22.72
N VAL A 299 12.06 0.76 22.80
CA VAL A 299 13.05 -0.11 23.47
C VAL A 299 12.84 -0.10 25.00
N VAL A 300 12.49 1.05 25.56
CA VAL A 300 12.27 1.18 27.02
C VAL A 300 10.93 0.57 27.43
N PHE A 301 9.85 0.89 26.73
CA PHE A 301 8.48 0.54 27.13
C PHE A 301 7.83 -0.55 26.25
N GLY A 302 8.49 -1.01 25.18
CA GLY A 302 7.87 -1.90 24.20
C GLY A 302 7.47 -3.27 24.77
N SER A 303 8.25 -3.82 25.71
CA SER A 303 7.91 -5.08 26.36
C SER A 303 6.63 -4.95 27.19
N GLU A 304 6.50 -3.86 27.95
CA GLU A 304 5.34 -3.56 28.77
C GLU A 304 4.10 -3.32 27.91
N VAL A 305 4.24 -2.54 26.84
CA VAL A 305 3.18 -2.29 25.87
C VAL A 305 2.67 -3.58 25.25
N VAL A 306 3.58 -4.46 24.79
CA VAL A 306 3.21 -5.77 24.23
C VAL A 306 2.52 -6.63 25.27
N ASN A 307 3.04 -6.68 26.50
CA ASN A 307 2.47 -7.47 27.59
C ASN A 307 1.02 -7.03 27.91
N ILE A 308 0.77 -5.72 28.04
CA ILE A 308 -0.58 -5.16 28.24
C ILE A 308 -1.47 -5.45 27.03
N TRP A 309 -0.97 -5.25 25.82
CA TRP A 309 -1.74 -5.41 24.58
C TRP A 309 -2.16 -6.87 24.33
N THR A 310 -1.29 -7.83 24.69
CA THR A 310 -1.53 -9.26 24.48
C THR A 310 -2.07 -9.98 25.72
N GLU A 311 -2.38 -9.25 26.80
CA GLU A 311 -2.80 -9.82 28.09
C GLU A 311 -1.80 -10.87 28.62
N GLY A 312 -0.51 -10.62 28.41
CA GLY A 312 0.56 -11.54 28.82
C GLY A 312 0.73 -12.80 27.97
N LYS A 313 -0.09 -12.99 26.92
CA LYS A 313 -0.07 -14.22 26.09
C LYS A 313 1.16 -14.34 25.19
N ILE A 314 1.80 -13.22 24.84
CA ILE A 314 2.98 -13.19 23.98
C ILE A 314 4.09 -12.39 24.65
N GLN A 315 5.21 -13.06 24.86
CA GLN A 315 6.42 -12.43 25.38
C GLN A 315 7.40 -12.19 24.24
N VAL A 316 7.85 -10.95 24.10
CA VAL A 316 8.83 -10.55 23.09
C VAL A 316 10.18 -10.34 23.80
N PRO A 317 11.25 -11.07 23.41
CA PRO A 317 12.57 -10.86 23.99
C PRO A 317 13.06 -9.42 23.79
N ARG A 318 13.64 -8.81 24.82
CA ARG A 318 14.16 -7.43 24.74
C ARG A 318 15.22 -7.26 23.65
N THR A 319 16.06 -8.29 23.45
CA THR A 319 17.05 -8.31 22.36
C THR A 319 16.41 -8.21 20.99
N PHE A 320 15.24 -8.81 20.80
CA PHE A 320 14.49 -8.72 19.55
C PHE A 320 13.86 -7.33 19.35
N ILE A 321 13.35 -6.69 20.41
CA ILE A 321 12.85 -5.31 20.36
C ILE A 321 13.97 -4.35 19.99
N ILE A 322 15.18 -4.52 20.56
CA ILE A 322 16.35 -3.68 20.22
C ILE A 322 16.74 -3.88 18.75
N ALA A 323 16.81 -5.12 18.27
CA ALA A 323 17.14 -5.41 16.88
C ALA A 323 16.10 -4.78 15.93
N TYR A 324 14.81 -4.89 16.26
CA TYR A 324 13.73 -4.30 15.46
C TYR A 324 13.75 -2.77 15.51
N ALA A 325 14.12 -2.18 16.63
CA ALA A 325 14.29 -0.73 16.78
C ALA A 325 15.39 -0.20 15.85
N LEU A 326 16.55 -0.83 15.82
CA LEU A 326 17.64 -0.47 14.90
C LEU A 326 17.19 -0.61 13.43
N TRP A 327 16.55 -1.73 13.09
CA TRP A 327 16.02 -1.95 11.76
C TRP A 327 14.98 -0.88 11.36
N SER A 328 14.08 -0.50 12.28
CA SER A 328 13.03 0.51 12.00
C SER A 328 13.61 1.90 11.72
N VAL A 329 14.73 2.25 12.35
CA VAL A 329 15.46 3.50 12.05
C VAL A 329 16.04 3.47 10.63
N ILE A 330 16.68 2.36 10.25
CA ILE A 330 17.23 2.18 8.90
C ILE A 330 16.11 2.23 7.86
N ASP A 331 14.99 1.54 8.11
CA ASP A 331 13.80 1.57 7.24
C ASP A 331 13.27 2.99 7.05
N ALA A 332 13.22 3.81 8.12
CA ALA A 332 12.79 5.20 8.04
C ALA A 332 13.71 6.05 7.13
N PHE A 333 15.02 5.88 7.21
CA PHE A 333 15.97 6.53 6.30
C PHE A 333 15.81 6.02 4.86
N SER A 334 15.67 4.70 4.68
CA SER A 334 15.47 4.07 3.36
C SER A 334 14.22 4.60 2.67
N ASN A 335 13.10 4.74 3.38
CA ASN A 335 11.87 5.33 2.87
C ASN A 335 12.03 6.80 2.47
N THR A 336 12.85 7.57 3.22
CA THR A 336 13.16 8.96 2.88
C THR A 336 13.99 9.07 1.60
N PHE A 337 15.03 8.23 1.46
CA PHE A 337 15.81 8.14 0.23
C PHE A 337 14.98 7.63 -0.95
N ALA A 338 14.09 6.65 -0.75
CA ALA A 338 13.20 6.18 -1.80
C ALA A 338 12.29 7.30 -2.32
N SER A 339 11.71 8.12 -1.43
CA SER A 339 10.89 9.27 -1.83
C SER A 339 11.68 10.31 -2.63
N PHE A 340 12.92 10.58 -2.22
CA PHE A 340 13.85 11.46 -2.94
C PHE A 340 14.19 10.92 -4.33
N LEU A 341 14.61 9.67 -4.45
CA LEU A 341 14.99 9.05 -5.72
C LEU A 341 13.79 8.92 -6.67
N ASN A 342 12.61 8.59 -6.14
CA ASN A 342 11.36 8.56 -6.89
C ASN A 342 11.01 9.95 -7.46
N GLY A 343 11.20 11.01 -6.68
CA GLY A 343 10.98 12.38 -7.13
C GLY A 343 11.93 12.81 -8.24
N LEU A 344 13.19 12.40 -8.17
CA LEU A 344 14.18 12.62 -9.24
C LEU A 344 14.01 11.69 -10.46
N ASN A 345 13.01 10.80 -10.43
CA ASN A 345 12.77 9.78 -11.46
C ASN A 345 13.96 8.80 -11.65
N ILE A 346 14.77 8.59 -10.61
CA ILE A 346 15.90 7.64 -10.59
C ILE A 346 15.37 6.24 -10.23
N VAL A 347 14.35 5.75 -10.94
CA VAL A 347 13.59 4.54 -10.59
C VAL A 347 14.27 3.28 -11.12
N LYS A 348 14.92 3.35 -12.29
CA LYS A 348 15.61 2.20 -12.91
C LYS A 348 16.74 1.67 -12.03
N GLN A 349 17.55 2.56 -11.46
CA GLN A 349 18.66 2.20 -10.58
C GLN A 349 18.13 1.61 -9.26
N GLN A 350 17.05 2.20 -8.71
CA GLN A 350 16.38 1.63 -7.53
C GLN A 350 15.87 0.22 -7.81
N MET A 351 15.21 0.00 -8.96
CA MET A 351 14.71 -1.32 -9.36
C MET A 351 15.85 -2.35 -9.39
N LEU A 352 16.98 -2.02 -10.02
CA LEU A 352 18.13 -2.92 -10.06
C LEU A 352 18.64 -3.25 -8.65
N ALA A 353 18.78 -2.24 -7.77
CA ALA A 353 19.20 -2.43 -6.39
C ALA A 353 18.21 -3.32 -5.62
N VAL A 354 16.91 -3.09 -5.75
CA VAL A 354 15.86 -3.88 -5.08
C VAL A 354 15.85 -5.32 -5.57
N VAL A 355 15.97 -5.56 -6.88
CA VAL A 355 16.03 -6.92 -7.44
C VAL A 355 17.26 -7.66 -6.92
N THR A 356 18.43 -7.01 -6.94
CA THR A 356 19.67 -7.60 -6.40
C THR A 356 19.52 -7.92 -4.90
N LEU A 357 18.95 -6.99 -4.14
CA LEU A 357 18.72 -7.16 -2.71
C LEU A 357 17.76 -8.33 -2.44
N ILE A 358 16.67 -8.48 -3.19
CA ILE A 358 15.73 -9.60 -3.03
C ILE A 358 16.41 -10.94 -3.31
N LEU A 359 17.18 -11.02 -4.42
CA LEU A 359 17.87 -12.23 -4.81
C LEU A 359 18.90 -12.69 -3.77
N ILE A 360 19.51 -11.77 -3.04
CA ILE A 360 20.46 -12.06 -1.96
C ILE A 360 19.74 -12.23 -0.62
N ALA A 361 18.81 -11.30 -0.30
CA ALA A 361 18.20 -11.22 1.00
C ALA A 361 17.25 -12.38 1.31
N ILE A 362 16.45 -12.85 0.35
CA ILE A 362 15.49 -13.94 0.61
C ILE A 362 16.21 -15.24 0.94
N PRO A 363 17.18 -15.73 0.14
CA PRO A 363 17.96 -16.93 0.52
C PRO A 363 18.75 -16.74 1.81
N ALA A 364 19.37 -15.57 2.00
CA ALA A 364 20.13 -15.29 3.23
C ALA A 364 19.21 -15.29 4.47
N LYS A 365 18.01 -14.69 4.38
CA LYS A 365 17.01 -14.75 5.46
C LYS A 365 16.64 -16.19 5.82
N TYR A 366 16.36 -17.00 4.80
CA TYR A 366 16.00 -18.40 5.03
C TYR A 366 17.12 -19.15 5.77
N ILE A 367 18.37 -19.02 5.33
CA ILE A 367 19.53 -19.67 5.97
C ILE A 367 19.75 -19.13 7.39
N ILE A 368 19.72 -17.82 7.56
CA ILE A 368 20.00 -17.20 8.87
C ILE A 368 18.90 -17.56 9.88
N VAL A 369 17.65 -17.50 9.50
CA VAL A 369 16.54 -17.83 10.40
C VAL A 369 16.59 -19.31 10.82
N SER A 370 16.86 -20.23 9.87
CA SER A 370 16.89 -21.65 10.15
C SER A 370 18.04 -22.07 11.10
N HIS A 371 19.18 -21.36 11.06
CA HIS A 371 20.36 -21.73 11.86
C HIS A 371 20.57 -20.85 13.10
N PHE A 372 20.22 -19.57 13.05
CA PHE A 372 20.57 -18.59 14.09
C PHE A 372 19.34 -17.92 14.74
N GLY A 373 18.15 -18.20 14.23
CA GLY A 373 16.89 -17.70 14.78
C GLY A 373 16.55 -16.26 14.42
N LEU A 374 15.42 -15.79 14.96
CA LEU A 374 14.73 -14.58 14.55
C LEU A 374 15.53 -13.29 14.81
N THR A 375 16.17 -13.18 15.96
CA THR A 375 16.90 -11.96 16.38
C THR A 375 18.13 -11.72 15.50
N VAL A 376 18.88 -12.78 15.19
CA VAL A 376 20.09 -12.70 14.35
C VAL A 376 19.73 -12.30 12.92
N MET A 377 18.59 -12.74 12.41
CA MET A 377 18.09 -12.31 11.11
C MET A 377 18.03 -10.77 11.02
N LEU A 378 17.42 -10.10 11.99
CA LEU A 378 17.31 -8.64 11.99
C LEU A 378 18.68 -7.96 12.04
N TYR A 379 19.59 -8.44 12.91
CA TYR A 379 20.94 -7.88 12.98
C TYR A 379 21.72 -8.04 11.66
N CYS A 380 21.61 -9.19 11.00
CA CYS A 380 22.27 -9.39 9.71
C CYS A 380 21.75 -8.45 8.63
N PHE A 381 20.44 -8.15 8.65
CA PHE A 381 19.82 -7.22 7.68
C PHE A 381 20.12 -5.74 7.93
N ILE A 382 20.67 -5.39 9.08
CA ILE A 382 21.22 -4.05 9.34
C ILE A 382 22.50 -3.81 8.53
N PHE A 383 23.22 -4.86 8.17
CA PHE A 383 24.52 -4.81 7.48
C PHE A 383 24.47 -5.16 5.98
N ILE A 384 23.33 -5.60 5.46
CA ILE A 384 23.07 -5.84 4.03
C ILE A 384 22.31 -4.67 3.41
#